data_34bf0cd617b341191ec4230181446b09
#
_entry.id   34bf0cd617b341191ec4230181446b09
#
_cell.length_a   1.000
_cell.length_b   1.000
_cell.length_c   1.000
_cell.angle_alpha   90.00
_cell.angle_beta   90.00
_cell.angle_gamma   90.00
#
_symmetry.space_group_name_H-M   'P 1'
#
loop_
_entity.id
_entity.type
_entity.pdbx_description
1 polymer ?
#
loop_
_entity_poly.entity_id
_entity_poly.type
_entity_poly.pdbx_seq_one_letter_code
_entity_poly.pdbx_strand_id
1 'polypeptide(L)'
;FIVAFGSTMFVNFIIDIFEETAWRGYLTSQLLKLNLNDWKLYLIVGCVWAAWHIPYYLVFLSEADIQAVMPVSRAIYVGVAFTTFLCWTVMFTELFRVTKSVWPCVILHTVEDSLINLLVISGYISIAVGKEILVSPINGIIASILYLAVGLGIRAYRIKAYGMRSDQILISKAEECSG
;
A
#
# COMPACT_ATOMS: atom_id res chain seq x y z
N PHE A 1 9.07 -22.90 -6.73
CA PHE A 1 9.01 -21.44 -6.64
C PHE A 1 8.36 -20.81 -7.88
N ILE A 2 8.93 -20.95 -9.08
CA ILE A 2 8.47 -20.24 -10.31
C ILE A 2 6.98 -20.45 -10.59
N VAL A 3 6.49 -21.68 -10.48
CA VAL A 3 5.06 -21.98 -10.72
C VAL A 3 4.18 -21.32 -9.65
N ALA A 4 4.57 -21.42 -8.37
CA ALA A 4 3.85 -20.79 -7.27
C ALA A 4 3.84 -19.26 -7.43
N PHE A 5 4.99 -18.66 -7.73
CA PHE A 5 5.10 -17.23 -7.97
C PHE A 5 4.24 -16.78 -9.17
N GLY A 6 4.29 -17.50 -10.29
CA GLY A 6 3.48 -17.16 -11.46
C GLY A 6 1.97 -17.25 -11.19
N SER A 7 1.53 -18.26 -10.43
CA SER A 7 0.11 -18.40 -10.07
C SER A 7 -0.36 -17.32 -9.09
N THR A 8 0.43 -17.02 -8.06
CA THR A 8 0.09 -15.93 -7.11
C THR A 8 0.10 -14.57 -7.81
N MET A 9 1.07 -14.31 -8.69
CA MET A 9 1.11 -13.08 -9.49
C MET A 9 -0.14 -12.90 -10.35
N PHE A 10 -0.61 -13.97 -10.99
CA PHE A 10 -1.82 -13.87 -11.82
C PHE A 10 -3.07 -13.57 -10.98
N VAL A 11 -3.22 -14.25 -9.85
CA VAL A 11 -4.39 -14.05 -8.96
C VAL A 11 -4.35 -12.66 -8.32
N ASN A 12 -3.21 -12.29 -7.73
CA ASN A 12 -3.08 -10.99 -7.08
C ASN A 12 -3.21 -9.84 -8.07
N PHE A 13 -2.68 -9.97 -9.29
CA PHE A 13 -2.85 -8.94 -10.32
C PHE A 13 -4.32 -8.61 -10.57
N ILE A 14 -5.19 -9.63 -10.63
CA ILE A 14 -6.62 -9.41 -10.80
C ILE A 14 -7.23 -8.72 -9.56
N ILE A 15 -6.88 -9.18 -8.35
CA ILE A 15 -7.38 -8.61 -7.10
C ILE A 15 -6.93 -7.15 -6.99
N ASP A 16 -5.65 -6.88 -7.23
CA ASP A 16 -5.04 -5.56 -7.05
C ASP A 16 -5.53 -4.53 -8.06
N ILE A 17 -5.97 -4.95 -9.26
CA ILE A 17 -6.69 -4.05 -10.17
C ILE A 17 -7.93 -3.49 -9.49
N PHE A 18 -8.74 -4.32 -8.85
CA PHE A 18 -9.95 -3.87 -8.15
C PHE A 18 -9.60 -3.01 -6.94
N GLU A 19 -8.62 -3.43 -6.14
CA GLU A 19 -8.20 -2.68 -4.98
C GLU A 19 -7.65 -1.30 -5.35
N GLU A 20 -6.69 -1.23 -6.27
CA GLU A 20 -6.07 0.04 -6.66
C GLU A 20 -7.05 0.96 -7.40
N THR A 21 -8.00 0.39 -8.14
CA THR A 21 -9.09 1.17 -8.74
C THR A 21 -9.98 1.77 -7.64
N ALA A 22 -10.27 1.04 -6.57
CA ALA A 22 -11.05 1.55 -5.45
C ALA A 22 -10.26 2.61 -4.66
N TRP A 23 -9.01 2.31 -4.27
CA TRP A 23 -8.24 3.18 -3.37
C TRP A 23 -7.66 4.41 -4.07
N ARG A 24 -7.02 4.23 -5.23
CA ARG A 24 -6.34 5.31 -5.97
C ARG A 24 -7.24 5.88 -7.04
N GLY A 25 -7.85 5.01 -7.85
CA GLY A 25 -8.75 5.42 -8.92
C GLY A 25 -9.98 6.17 -8.42
N TYR A 26 -10.62 5.71 -7.36
CA TYR A 26 -11.84 6.35 -6.84
C TYR A 26 -11.59 7.17 -5.57
N LEU A 27 -11.27 6.55 -4.43
CA LEU A 27 -11.22 7.22 -3.13
C LEU A 27 -10.23 8.39 -3.13
N THR A 28 -8.97 8.14 -3.50
CA THR A 28 -7.94 9.19 -3.56
C THR A 28 -8.34 10.29 -4.53
N SER A 29 -8.85 9.94 -5.71
CA SER A 29 -9.26 10.91 -6.72
C SER A 29 -10.41 11.81 -6.25
N GLN A 30 -11.39 11.27 -5.52
CA GLN A 30 -12.47 12.09 -4.95
C GLN A 30 -11.98 13.00 -3.82
N LEU A 31 -11.11 12.48 -2.95
CA LEU A 31 -10.56 13.27 -1.83
C LEU A 31 -9.65 14.40 -2.31
N LEU A 32 -8.95 14.23 -3.43
CA LEU A 32 -8.14 15.29 -4.03
C LEU A 32 -8.99 16.51 -4.45
N LYS A 33 -10.24 16.31 -4.86
CA LYS A 33 -11.17 17.40 -5.19
C LYS A 33 -11.56 18.26 -3.99
N LEU A 34 -11.41 17.73 -2.76
CA LEU A 34 -11.74 18.44 -1.53
C LEU A 34 -10.63 19.39 -1.03
N ASN A 35 -9.53 19.51 -1.78
CA ASN A 35 -8.41 20.38 -1.44
C ASN A 35 -7.80 20.12 -0.04
N LEU A 36 -7.85 18.88 0.41
CA LEU A 36 -7.25 18.49 1.68
C LEU A 36 -5.73 18.65 1.63
N ASN A 37 -5.13 18.96 2.78
CA ASN A 37 -3.69 18.86 2.87
C ASN A 37 -3.23 17.40 2.76
N ASP A 38 -2.00 17.18 2.28
CA ASP A 38 -1.46 15.86 2.01
C ASP A 38 -1.60 14.90 3.20
N TRP A 39 -1.34 15.36 4.43
CA TRP A 39 -1.39 14.53 5.63
C TRP A 39 -2.80 14.03 5.94
N LYS A 40 -3.81 14.90 5.78
CA LYS A 40 -5.22 14.49 5.92
C LYS A 40 -5.61 13.47 4.86
N LEU A 41 -5.17 13.69 3.62
CA LEU A 41 -5.39 12.75 2.53
C LEU A 41 -4.81 11.37 2.85
N TYR A 42 -3.53 11.30 3.23
CA TYR A 42 -2.88 10.03 3.59
C TYR A 42 -3.57 9.34 4.76
N LEU A 43 -3.91 10.11 5.80
CA LEU A 43 -4.58 9.54 6.97
C LEU A 43 -5.94 8.93 6.62
N ILE A 44 -6.77 9.64 5.85
CA ILE A 44 -8.10 9.15 5.46
C ILE A 44 -7.97 7.91 4.59
N VAL A 45 -7.18 7.96 3.52
CA VAL A 45 -7.00 6.83 2.61
C VAL A 45 -6.39 5.65 3.34
N GLY A 46 -5.38 5.88 4.18
CA GLY A 46 -4.68 4.84 4.93
C GLY A 46 -5.56 4.18 5.98
N CYS A 47 -6.35 4.97 6.72
CA CYS A 47 -7.29 4.41 7.70
C CYS A 47 -8.39 3.58 7.01
N VAL A 48 -8.92 4.03 5.89
CA VAL A 48 -9.95 3.28 5.17
C VAL A 48 -9.37 1.98 4.61
N TRP A 49 -8.21 2.04 3.97
CA TRP A 49 -7.53 0.86 3.41
C TRP A 49 -7.13 -0.15 4.51
N ALA A 50 -6.53 0.32 5.59
CA ALA A 50 -6.21 -0.54 6.74
C ALA A 50 -7.46 -1.16 7.37
N ALA A 51 -8.52 -0.37 7.57
CA ALA A 51 -9.79 -0.85 8.14
C ALA A 51 -10.45 -1.93 7.27
N TRP A 52 -10.33 -1.84 5.95
CA TRP A 52 -10.80 -2.85 5.01
C TRP A 52 -10.15 -4.22 5.25
N HIS A 53 -8.88 -4.25 5.68
CA HIS A 53 -8.14 -5.49 5.94
C HIS A 53 -8.41 -6.09 7.34
N ILE A 54 -8.98 -5.32 8.28
CA ILE A 54 -9.23 -5.82 9.64
C ILE A 54 -10.07 -7.10 9.66
N PRO A 55 -11.21 -7.21 8.94
CA PRO A 55 -11.99 -8.44 8.91
C PRO A 55 -11.19 -9.65 8.39
N TYR A 56 -10.36 -9.44 7.37
CA TYR A 56 -9.49 -10.48 6.86
C TYR A 56 -8.50 -10.96 7.92
N TYR A 57 -7.81 -10.06 8.59
CA TYR A 57 -6.84 -10.40 9.63
C TYR A 57 -7.47 -11.04 10.87
N LEU A 58 -8.69 -10.64 11.22
CA LEU A 58 -9.36 -11.17 12.41
C LEU A 58 -9.99 -12.55 12.18
N VAL A 59 -10.49 -12.82 10.96
CA VAL A 59 -11.34 -13.97 10.68
C VAL A 59 -10.70 -14.96 9.72
N PHE A 60 -10.09 -14.49 8.64
CA PHE A 60 -9.68 -15.34 7.53
C PHE A 60 -8.20 -15.70 7.56
N LEU A 61 -7.32 -14.81 8.01
CA LEU A 61 -5.89 -15.09 8.08
C LEU A 61 -5.60 -16.17 9.11
N SER A 62 -4.93 -17.24 8.70
CA SER A 62 -4.63 -18.35 9.58
C SER A 62 -3.63 -17.96 10.67
N GLU A 63 -3.72 -18.59 11.84
CA GLU A 63 -2.73 -18.39 12.90
C GLU A 63 -1.33 -18.83 12.45
N ALA A 64 -1.25 -19.87 11.62
CA ALA A 64 0.03 -20.33 11.06
C ALA A 64 0.70 -19.27 10.19
N ASP A 65 -0.06 -18.55 9.38
CA ASP A 65 0.47 -17.47 8.53
C ASP A 65 0.92 -16.28 9.39
N ILE A 66 0.15 -15.92 10.42
CA ILE A 66 0.57 -14.88 11.38
C ILE A 66 1.91 -15.26 12.03
N GLN A 67 2.02 -16.50 12.51
CA GLN A 67 3.23 -16.97 13.17
C GLN A 67 4.43 -17.05 12.19
N ALA A 68 4.19 -17.32 10.91
CA ALA A 68 5.23 -17.34 9.89
C ALA A 68 5.78 -15.93 9.59
N VAL A 69 4.91 -14.92 9.60
CA VAL A 69 5.27 -13.52 9.33
C VAL A 69 5.85 -12.84 10.58
N MET A 70 5.19 -13.05 11.73
CA MET A 70 5.51 -12.40 12.99
C MET A 70 4.87 -13.19 14.15
N PRO A 71 5.65 -13.86 15.01
CA PRO A 71 5.14 -14.70 16.09
C PRO A 71 4.62 -13.86 17.27
N VAL A 72 3.54 -13.14 17.06
CA VAL A 72 2.86 -12.29 18.04
C VAL A 72 1.37 -12.63 18.12
N SER A 73 0.67 -12.10 19.12
CA SER A 73 -0.78 -12.23 19.16
C SER A 73 -1.44 -11.52 17.96
N ARG A 74 -2.57 -12.06 17.51
CA ARG A 74 -3.35 -11.49 16.38
C ARG A 74 -3.65 -10.00 16.58
N ALA A 75 -3.96 -9.56 17.80
CA ALA A 75 -4.23 -8.16 18.09
C ALA A 75 -2.99 -7.27 17.84
N ILE A 76 -1.80 -7.72 18.23
CA ILE A 76 -0.54 -7.02 17.97
C ILE A 76 -0.27 -7.01 16.46
N TYR A 77 -0.46 -8.14 15.77
CA TYR A 77 -0.30 -8.24 14.33
C TYR A 77 -1.17 -7.21 13.59
N VAL A 78 -2.45 -7.13 13.92
CA VAL A 78 -3.39 -6.16 13.34
C VAL A 78 -2.93 -4.72 13.58
N GLY A 79 -2.45 -4.38 14.79
CA GLY A 79 -1.93 -3.04 15.09
C GLY A 79 -0.69 -2.68 14.29
N VAL A 80 0.24 -3.64 14.12
CA VAL A 80 1.44 -3.46 13.30
C VAL A 80 1.07 -3.32 11.83
N ALA A 81 0.22 -4.20 11.31
CA ALA A 81 -0.25 -4.14 9.92
C ALA A 81 -0.96 -2.81 9.64
N PHE A 82 -1.82 -2.34 10.54
CA PHE A 82 -2.48 -1.04 10.43
C PHE A 82 -1.46 0.11 10.24
N THR A 83 -0.41 0.10 11.04
CA THR A 83 0.67 1.10 10.95
C THR A 83 1.42 1.01 9.62
N THR A 84 1.67 -0.21 9.13
CA THR A 84 2.30 -0.44 7.83
C THR A 84 1.44 0.12 6.68
N PHE A 85 0.12 -0.09 6.72
CA PHE A 85 -0.79 0.49 5.72
C PHE A 85 -0.76 2.02 5.70
N LEU A 86 -0.64 2.68 6.85
CA LEU A 86 -0.48 4.14 6.88
C LEU A 86 0.81 4.58 6.17
N CYS A 87 1.90 3.85 6.37
CA CYS A 87 3.17 4.13 5.70
C CYS A 87 3.09 3.87 4.18
N TRP A 88 2.51 2.74 3.78
CA TRP A 88 2.29 2.38 2.38
C TRP A 88 1.44 3.40 1.65
N THR A 89 0.38 3.87 2.30
CA THR A 89 -0.54 4.84 1.72
C THR A 89 0.18 6.09 1.22
N VAL A 90 1.20 6.56 1.92
CA VAL A 90 1.99 7.73 1.47
C VAL A 90 2.65 7.43 0.13
N MET A 91 3.32 6.27 0.00
CA MET A 91 4.03 5.88 -1.21
C MET A 91 3.05 5.67 -2.38
N PHE A 92 2.01 4.89 -2.18
CA PHE A 92 1.03 4.59 -3.23
C PHE A 92 0.25 5.83 -3.67
N THR A 93 -0.17 6.68 -2.74
CA THR A 93 -0.87 7.93 -3.06
C THR A 93 0.01 8.87 -3.86
N GLU A 94 1.27 9.04 -3.48
CA GLU A 94 2.18 9.91 -4.21
C GLU A 94 2.58 9.33 -5.57
N LEU A 95 2.76 8.01 -5.67
CA LEU A 95 2.99 7.33 -6.94
C LEU A 95 1.83 7.59 -7.92
N PHE A 96 0.59 7.41 -7.45
CA PHE A 96 -0.60 7.73 -8.23
C PHE A 96 -0.65 9.21 -8.63
N ARG A 97 -0.36 10.13 -7.70
CA ARG A 97 -0.40 11.58 -7.96
C ARG A 97 0.65 12.04 -8.98
N VAL A 98 1.81 11.41 -9.01
CA VAL A 98 2.87 11.72 -9.99
C VAL A 98 2.57 11.12 -11.35
N THR A 99 2.13 9.87 -11.38
CA THR A 99 1.92 9.14 -12.64
C THR A 99 0.55 9.39 -13.27
N LYS A 100 -0.43 9.86 -12.48
CA LYS A 100 -1.84 10.01 -12.88
C LYS A 100 -2.46 8.72 -13.41
N SER A 101 -1.94 7.60 -12.95
CA SER A 101 -2.35 6.26 -13.40
C SER A 101 -2.38 5.30 -12.22
N VAL A 102 -3.37 4.41 -12.21
CA VAL A 102 -3.45 3.33 -11.22
C VAL A 102 -2.46 2.19 -11.51
N TRP A 103 -2.02 2.04 -12.76
CA TRP A 103 -1.21 0.91 -13.19
C TRP A 103 0.14 0.75 -12.46
N PRO A 104 0.92 1.80 -12.19
CA PRO A 104 2.13 1.65 -11.40
C PRO A 104 1.84 1.16 -9.96
N CYS A 105 0.70 1.57 -9.39
CA CYS A 105 0.26 1.09 -8.08
C CYS A 105 -0.16 -0.38 -8.15
N VAL A 106 -0.94 -0.78 -9.15
CA VAL A 106 -1.32 -2.18 -9.39
C VAL A 106 -0.08 -3.07 -9.51
N ILE A 107 0.89 -2.69 -10.35
CA ILE A 107 2.10 -3.49 -10.55
C ILE A 107 2.90 -3.61 -9.25
N LEU A 108 3.08 -2.51 -8.52
CA LEU A 108 3.82 -2.51 -7.26
C LEU A 108 3.14 -3.38 -6.21
N HIS A 109 1.81 -3.27 -6.06
CA HIS A 109 1.00 -4.07 -5.15
C HIS A 109 1.10 -5.55 -5.48
N THR A 110 0.88 -5.90 -6.76
CA THR A 110 0.95 -7.28 -7.23
C THR A 110 2.31 -7.93 -6.98
N VAL A 111 3.40 -7.22 -7.24
CA VAL A 111 4.75 -7.73 -6.97
C VAL A 111 4.96 -7.95 -5.48
N GLU A 112 4.49 -7.04 -4.65
CA GLU A 112 4.62 -7.15 -3.21
C GLU A 112 3.83 -8.32 -2.64
N ASP A 113 2.56 -8.42 -2.94
CA ASP A 113 1.71 -9.51 -2.49
C ASP A 113 2.15 -10.87 -3.03
N SER A 114 2.63 -10.92 -4.27
CA SER A 114 3.01 -12.19 -4.89
C SER A 114 4.41 -12.66 -4.53
N LEU A 115 5.37 -11.74 -4.40
CA LEU A 115 6.76 -12.09 -4.14
C LEU A 115 7.05 -12.16 -2.64
N ILE A 116 6.74 -11.09 -1.92
CA ILE A 116 7.13 -10.93 -0.52
C ILE A 116 6.35 -11.91 0.37
N ASN A 117 5.04 -12.00 0.19
CA ASN A 117 4.21 -12.94 0.93
C ASN A 117 4.62 -14.39 0.64
N LEU A 118 4.85 -14.75 -0.61
CA LEU A 118 5.30 -16.10 -0.97
C LEU A 118 6.64 -16.44 -0.33
N LEU A 119 7.61 -15.53 -0.37
CA LEU A 119 8.94 -15.77 0.18
C LEU A 119 8.90 -16.03 1.69
N VAL A 120 8.07 -15.32 2.44
CA VAL A 120 7.97 -15.44 3.90
C VAL A 120 7.01 -16.56 4.31
N ILE A 121 5.78 -16.54 3.83
CA ILE A 121 4.72 -17.47 4.27
C ILE A 121 5.04 -18.91 3.83
N SER A 122 5.60 -19.09 2.63
CA SER A 122 6.01 -20.42 2.15
C SER A 122 7.39 -20.85 2.64
N GLY A 123 8.05 -20.07 3.51
CA GLY A 123 9.29 -20.44 4.17
C GLY A 123 10.53 -20.42 3.27
N TYR A 124 10.49 -19.74 2.12
CA TYR A 124 11.70 -19.54 1.29
C TYR A 124 12.71 -18.60 1.97
N ILE A 125 12.23 -17.70 2.82
CA ILE A 125 13.04 -16.83 3.65
C ILE A 125 12.62 -17.05 5.10
N SER A 126 13.59 -17.28 5.98
CA SER A 126 13.38 -17.33 7.43
C SER A 126 13.87 -16.02 8.06
N ILE A 127 13.08 -15.49 8.97
CA ILE A 127 13.44 -14.30 9.75
C ILE A 127 14.07 -14.77 11.06
N ALA A 128 15.13 -14.09 11.50
CA ALA A 128 15.78 -14.42 12.76
C ALA A 128 14.80 -14.27 13.93
N VAL A 129 14.73 -15.29 14.78
CA VAL A 129 13.81 -15.37 15.93
C VAL A 129 13.93 -14.14 16.83
N GLY A 130 12.82 -13.51 17.15
CA GLY A 130 12.74 -12.30 17.98
C GLY A 130 13.08 -11.00 17.24
N LYS A 131 13.31 -11.05 15.92
CA LYS A 131 13.57 -9.87 15.08
C LYS A 131 12.41 -9.57 14.10
N GLU A 132 11.38 -10.38 14.10
CA GLU A 132 10.32 -10.36 13.09
C GLU A 132 9.61 -8.99 13.05
N ILE A 133 9.29 -8.41 14.21
CA ILE A 133 8.68 -7.06 14.28
C ILE A 133 9.59 -6.01 13.63
N LEU A 134 10.90 -6.17 13.75
CA LEU A 134 11.85 -5.20 13.22
C LEU A 134 12.08 -5.39 11.72
N VAL A 135 12.32 -6.64 11.26
CA VAL A 135 12.86 -6.91 9.93
C VAL A 135 11.91 -7.65 8.99
N SER A 136 10.68 -8.01 9.43
CA SER A 136 9.73 -8.66 8.53
C SER A 136 9.52 -7.79 7.28
N PRO A 137 9.69 -8.33 6.07
CA PRO A 137 9.49 -7.55 4.85
C PRO A 137 8.02 -7.24 4.58
N ILE A 138 7.08 -7.99 5.20
CA ILE A 138 5.64 -7.77 5.05
C ILE A 138 5.17 -6.60 5.93
N ASN A 139 5.37 -6.70 7.25
CA ASN A 139 4.84 -5.73 8.23
C ASN A 139 5.90 -5.23 9.22
N GLY A 140 7.20 -5.38 8.94
CA GLY A 140 8.25 -4.96 9.85
C GLY A 140 8.44 -3.44 9.89
N ILE A 141 8.99 -2.97 11.01
CA ILE A 141 9.26 -1.53 11.23
C ILE A 141 10.18 -0.98 10.14
N ILE A 142 11.25 -1.70 9.79
CA ILE A 142 12.21 -1.26 8.75
C ILE A 142 11.53 -1.14 7.40
N ALA A 143 10.71 -2.13 7.01
CA ALA A 143 9.94 -2.08 5.76
C ALA A 143 8.99 -0.90 5.77
N SER A 144 8.23 -0.67 6.85
CA SER A 144 7.30 0.45 6.99
C SER A 144 8.00 1.81 6.87
N ILE A 145 9.17 1.97 7.52
CA ILE A 145 9.97 3.20 7.40
C ILE A 145 10.47 3.39 5.97
N LEU A 146 10.90 2.31 5.30
CA LEU A 146 11.36 2.37 3.91
C LEU A 146 10.24 2.83 2.97
N TYR A 147 9.05 2.25 3.08
CA TYR A 147 7.88 2.67 2.29
C TYR A 147 7.51 4.13 2.54
N LEU A 148 7.49 4.55 3.81
CA LEU A 148 7.26 5.94 4.16
C LEU A 148 8.33 6.86 3.55
N ALA A 149 9.60 6.50 3.67
CA ALA A 149 10.73 7.30 3.14
C ALA A 149 10.65 7.44 1.61
N VAL A 150 10.35 6.34 0.90
CA VAL A 150 10.13 6.37 -0.56
C VAL A 150 8.94 7.26 -0.89
N GLY A 151 7.83 7.12 -0.19
CA GLY A 151 6.64 7.94 -0.38
C GLY A 151 6.91 9.43 -0.16
N LEU A 152 7.65 9.78 0.90
CA LEU A 152 8.04 11.17 1.16
C LEU A 152 9.04 11.70 0.11
N GLY A 153 9.91 10.85 -0.42
CA GLY A 153 10.80 11.18 -1.54
C GLY A 153 10.00 11.50 -2.82
N ILE A 154 9.02 10.67 -3.17
CA ILE A 154 8.12 10.91 -4.32
C ILE A 154 7.32 12.20 -4.09
N ARG A 155 6.83 12.44 -2.87
CA ARG A 155 6.16 13.68 -2.49
C ARG A 155 7.07 14.90 -2.70
N ALA A 156 8.31 14.85 -2.24
CA ALA A 156 9.26 15.94 -2.41
C ALA A 156 9.53 16.22 -3.90
N TYR A 157 9.68 15.16 -4.70
CA TYR A 157 9.80 15.28 -6.15
C TYR A 157 8.56 15.95 -6.77
N ARG A 158 7.34 15.48 -6.41
CA ARG A 158 6.09 16.07 -6.93
C ARG A 158 5.98 17.56 -6.61
N ILE A 159 6.25 17.95 -5.36
CA ILE A 159 6.19 19.37 -4.95
C ILE A 159 7.19 20.21 -5.73
N LYS A 160 8.41 19.71 -5.94
CA LYS A 160 9.45 20.40 -6.70
C LYS A 160 9.11 20.53 -8.17
N ALA A 161 8.57 19.47 -8.78
CA ALA A 161 8.31 19.41 -10.22
C ALA A 161 7.01 20.11 -10.62
N TYR A 162 5.95 20.03 -9.80
CA TYR A 162 4.61 20.46 -10.18
C TYR A 162 3.97 21.46 -9.21
N GLY A 163 4.62 21.76 -8.07
CA GLY A 163 4.08 22.62 -7.02
C GLY A 163 3.11 21.89 -6.07
N MET A 164 2.74 22.56 -4.97
CA MET A 164 1.87 21.97 -3.93
C MET A 164 0.44 21.66 -4.41
N ARG A 165 -0.05 22.42 -5.40
CA ARG A 165 -1.43 22.35 -5.91
C ARG A 165 -1.53 21.79 -7.33
N SER A 166 -0.57 20.96 -7.75
CA SER A 166 -0.56 20.39 -9.10
C SER A 166 -1.85 19.62 -9.47
N ASP A 167 -2.50 19.03 -8.48
CA ASP A 167 -3.73 18.26 -8.71
C ASP A 167 -4.92 19.15 -9.10
N GLN A 168 -4.98 20.39 -8.60
CA GLN A 168 -6.04 21.36 -8.93
C GLN A 168 -5.97 21.85 -10.37
N ILE A 169 -4.75 22.07 -10.89
CA ILE A 169 -4.53 22.53 -12.28
C ILE A 169 -5.00 21.48 -13.28
N LEU A 170 -4.86 20.19 -12.94
CA LEU A 170 -5.24 19.10 -13.82
C LEU A 170 -6.75 18.83 -13.80
N ILE A 171 -7.40 19.01 -12.64
CA ILE A 171 -8.86 18.90 -12.52
C ILE A 171 -9.52 20.02 -13.30
N SER A 172 -9.05 21.28 -13.17
CA SER A 172 -9.60 22.41 -13.93
C SER A 172 -9.42 22.24 -15.45
N LYS A 173 -8.29 21.73 -15.91
CA LYS A 173 -8.08 21.45 -17.34
C LYS A 173 -8.93 20.31 -17.88
N ALA A 174 -9.22 19.29 -17.06
CA ALA A 174 -10.12 18.20 -17.47
C ALA A 174 -11.58 18.68 -17.58
N GLU A 175 -12.00 19.60 -16.72
CA GLU A 175 -13.32 20.23 -16.76
C GLU A 175 -13.47 21.18 -17.96
N GLU A 176 -12.44 21.95 -18.30
CA GLU A 176 -12.40 22.81 -19.48
C GLU A 176 -12.46 22.03 -20.82
N CYS A 177 -11.94 20.79 -20.85
CA CYS A 177 -12.00 19.93 -22.04
C CYS A 177 -13.32 19.14 -22.16
N SER A 178 -14.16 19.11 -21.12
CA SER A 178 -15.41 18.36 -21.09
C SER A 178 -16.67 19.25 -21.25
N GLY A 179 -16.51 20.57 -21.31
CA GLY A 179 -17.56 21.55 -21.62
C GLY A 179 -17.45 22.09 -23.03
#